data_ddbc36a3938c2d52fab34b884189ddb6
#
_entry.id   ddbc36a3938c2d52fab34b884189ddb6
#
_cell.length_a   1.000
_cell.length_b   1.000
_cell.length_c   1.000
_cell.angle_alpha   90.00
_cell.angle_beta   90.00
_cell.angle_gamma   90.00
#
_symmetry.space_group_name_H-M   'P 1'
#
loop_
_entity.id
_entity.type
_entity.pdbx_description
1 polymer ?
#
loop_
_entity_poly.entity_id
_entity_poly.type
_entity_poly.pdbx_seq_one_letter_code
_entity_poly.pdbx_strand_id
1 'polypeptide(L)'
;VMGRSGQAFGQLLDVQRVEVLRGPQGTLFGKNTAGGALLLTTVKPYEEFGGEIATDIGNLDRFNLNGNLNVPVTDALALRFTIDSRQRDGYMVDANTGIDFGNEDKLAFAAQARWFATDSLTADLILFHSKQEENAAPQSCQIADGPSTPLQTFTAPGDPRLLLEACADSDTLSDRNKVEMDARGMVWEMESTMAGLTLEWDLGDASFKSITGWLQQDNIDNWRDQDATSVFSITNLYLVKEQFFANGLDADEEREFFSQEFQFNATAFDDQLDYTLGLFGSVESIENNPSGNLLAPGGFLGIPVGDAVSVLNPAVAGFRQSSLTDFDNSTWAVFAQGTWHFNDQWSLTLGGRYGVEDKEIDQRNYISQEQSPGLISREEF
;
A
#
# COMPACT_ATOMS: atom_id res chain seq x y z
N VAL A 1 9.54 -11.12 2.93
CA VAL A 1 9.20 -10.27 4.08
C VAL A 1 8.64 -8.96 3.53
N MET A 2 7.39 -8.66 3.80
CA MET A 2 6.78 -7.39 3.39
C MET A 2 7.08 -6.34 4.46
N GLY A 3 7.69 -5.22 4.10
CA GLY A 3 8.23 -4.25 5.06
C GLY A 3 7.22 -3.30 5.71
N ARG A 4 6.01 -3.12 5.17
CA ARG A 4 5.00 -2.18 5.68
C ARG A 4 3.60 -2.80 5.70
N SER A 5 2.84 -2.56 6.78
CA SER A 5 1.54 -3.18 7.04
C SER A 5 0.41 -2.75 6.09
N GLY A 6 0.44 -1.55 5.54
CA GLY A 6 -0.62 -1.04 4.64
C GLY A 6 -0.67 -1.73 3.27
N GLN A 7 0.40 -2.41 2.88
CA GLN A 7 0.56 -3.03 1.56
C GLN A 7 0.50 -4.56 1.60
N ALA A 8 0.50 -5.14 2.81
CA ALA A 8 0.56 -6.59 3.02
C ALA A 8 -0.74 -7.33 2.66
N PHE A 9 -1.83 -6.62 2.54
CA PHE A 9 -3.16 -7.19 2.31
C PHE A 9 -3.72 -6.91 0.91
N GLY A 10 -2.86 -6.50 -0.03
CA GLY A 10 -3.17 -6.68 -1.44
C GLY A 10 -3.70 -8.09 -1.64
N GLN A 11 -4.38 -8.41 -2.63
CA GLN A 11 -5.16 -9.62 -2.82
C GLN A 11 -4.46 -10.89 -2.31
N LEU A 12 -5.08 -11.55 -1.32
CA LEU A 12 -4.66 -12.84 -0.81
C LEU A 12 -5.10 -13.91 -1.82
N LEU A 13 -4.23 -14.25 -2.75
CA LEU A 13 -4.51 -15.29 -3.74
C LEU A 13 -4.19 -16.66 -3.20
N ASP A 14 -5.12 -17.61 -3.35
CA ASP A 14 -4.89 -19.04 -3.21
C ASP A 14 -4.21 -19.42 -1.89
N VAL A 15 -4.72 -18.84 -0.78
CA VAL A 15 -4.15 -19.04 0.55
C VAL A 15 -4.47 -20.42 1.06
N GLN A 16 -3.45 -21.20 1.37
CA GLN A 16 -3.56 -22.49 2.03
C GLN A 16 -3.73 -22.33 3.55
N ARG A 17 -2.94 -21.41 4.15
CA ARG A 17 -2.84 -21.26 5.61
C ARG A 17 -2.49 -19.84 6.00
N VAL A 18 -3.11 -19.40 7.08
CA VAL A 18 -2.78 -18.16 7.78
C VAL A 18 -2.35 -18.52 9.19
N GLU A 19 -1.14 -18.12 9.57
CA GLU A 19 -0.60 -18.36 10.91
C GLU A 19 -0.37 -17.03 11.62
N VAL A 20 -0.83 -16.93 12.86
CA VAL A 20 -0.64 -15.78 13.72
C VAL A 20 0.34 -16.12 14.84
N LEU A 21 1.56 -15.62 14.74
CA LEU A 21 2.58 -15.78 15.76
C LEU A 21 2.47 -14.63 16.75
N ARG A 22 2.15 -14.91 18.00
CA ARG A 22 1.98 -13.91 19.06
C ARG A 22 3.29 -13.69 19.81
N GLY A 23 3.54 -12.45 20.20
CA GLY A 23 4.75 -12.05 20.90
C GLY A 23 5.94 -11.81 19.98
N PRO A 24 7.10 -11.40 20.54
CA PRO A 24 8.27 -11.03 19.74
C PRO A 24 8.80 -12.18 18.89
N GLN A 25 8.96 -11.95 17.59
CA GLN A 25 9.45 -12.92 16.60
C GLN A 25 10.77 -12.45 15.94
N GLY A 26 11.50 -11.54 16.57
CA GLY A 26 12.64 -10.86 15.96
C GLY A 26 13.81 -11.76 15.56
N THR A 27 13.98 -12.92 16.18
CA THR A 27 15.11 -13.83 15.89
C THR A 27 15.02 -14.38 14.46
N LEU A 28 13.91 -15.01 14.11
CA LEU A 28 13.73 -15.65 12.81
C LEU A 28 13.11 -14.70 11.76
N PHE A 29 12.16 -13.86 12.18
CA PHE A 29 11.40 -13.01 11.23
C PHE A 29 11.91 -11.56 11.14
N GLY A 30 12.89 -11.20 11.97
CA GLY A 30 13.58 -9.92 11.85
C GLY A 30 12.83 -8.73 12.42
N LYS A 31 13.07 -7.55 11.83
CA LYS A 31 12.51 -6.26 12.27
C LYS A 31 10.98 -6.22 12.16
N ASN A 32 10.37 -5.30 12.90
CA ASN A 32 8.92 -5.01 12.89
C ASN A 32 8.02 -6.14 13.41
N THR A 33 8.59 -7.13 14.12
CA THR A 33 7.86 -8.28 14.67
C THR A 33 7.79 -8.30 16.19
N ALA A 34 7.86 -7.12 16.83
CA ALA A 34 7.81 -6.99 18.30
C ALA A 34 6.47 -7.42 18.91
N GLY A 35 5.37 -7.20 18.22
CA GLY A 35 4.02 -7.62 18.64
C GLY A 35 3.63 -9.01 18.14
N GLY A 36 4.30 -9.51 17.11
CA GLY A 36 4.01 -10.79 16.46
C GLY A 36 4.25 -10.76 14.96
N ALA A 37 3.90 -11.85 14.29
CA ALA A 37 3.97 -11.96 12.83
C ALA A 37 2.72 -12.66 12.29
N LEU A 38 2.29 -12.26 11.10
CA LEU A 38 1.27 -12.93 10.31
C LEU A 38 1.94 -13.62 9.14
N LEU A 39 1.80 -14.92 9.05
CA LEU A 39 2.37 -15.74 7.99
C LEU A 39 1.24 -16.20 7.06
N LEU A 40 1.42 -15.96 5.78
CA LEU A 40 0.53 -16.40 4.72
C LEU A 40 1.26 -17.42 3.88
N THR A 41 0.67 -18.60 3.74
CA THR A 41 1.20 -19.66 2.89
C THR A 41 0.21 -19.91 1.76
N THR A 42 0.68 -19.81 0.52
CA THR A 42 -0.13 -20.13 -0.67
C THR A 42 -0.13 -21.64 -0.92
N VAL A 43 -1.15 -22.12 -1.63
CA VAL A 43 -1.17 -23.50 -2.10
C VAL A 43 -0.02 -23.69 -3.08
N LYS A 44 0.83 -24.68 -2.82
CA LYS A 44 1.93 -25.02 -3.73
C LYS A 44 1.42 -25.93 -4.86
N PRO A 45 2.05 -25.90 -6.05
CA PRO A 45 1.76 -26.88 -7.10
C PRO A 45 1.95 -28.31 -6.60
N TYR A 46 1.09 -29.23 -7.05
CA TYR A 46 1.08 -30.65 -6.64
C TYR A 46 0.95 -31.60 -7.85
N GLU A 47 1.15 -32.88 -7.64
CA GLU A 47 1.30 -33.90 -8.70
C GLU A 47 -0.02 -34.32 -9.38
N GLU A 48 -1.17 -33.85 -8.90
CA GLU A 48 -2.49 -34.17 -9.47
C GLU A 48 -3.03 -33.01 -10.31
N PHE A 49 -3.67 -33.33 -11.44
CA PHE A 49 -4.39 -32.34 -12.22
C PHE A 49 -5.67 -31.94 -11.48
N GLY A 50 -5.89 -30.65 -11.31
CA GLY A 50 -7.08 -30.15 -10.62
C GLY A 50 -7.26 -28.65 -10.79
N GLY A 51 -8.41 -28.16 -10.38
CA GLY A 51 -8.71 -26.72 -10.43
C GLY A 51 -10.10 -26.42 -9.91
N GLU A 52 -10.32 -25.16 -9.64
CA GLU A 52 -11.59 -24.63 -9.14
C GLU A 52 -11.88 -23.28 -9.80
N ILE A 53 -13.14 -23.01 -10.06
CA ILE A 53 -13.64 -21.69 -10.46
C ILE A 53 -14.81 -21.37 -9.54
N ALA A 54 -14.76 -20.19 -8.92
CA ALA A 54 -15.83 -19.66 -8.10
C ALA A 54 -16.24 -18.27 -8.63
N THR A 55 -17.54 -17.99 -8.60
CA THR A 55 -18.09 -16.69 -8.96
C THR A 55 -19.01 -16.20 -7.85
N ASP A 56 -18.96 -14.90 -7.59
CA ASP A 56 -19.85 -14.22 -6.65
C ASP A 56 -20.53 -13.05 -7.37
N ILE A 57 -21.87 -13.05 -7.38
CA ILE A 57 -22.71 -12.05 -8.04
C ILE A 57 -23.59 -11.41 -6.97
N GLY A 58 -23.66 -10.09 -6.95
CA GLY A 58 -24.38 -9.36 -5.92
C GLY A 58 -25.00 -8.06 -6.41
N ASN A 59 -25.44 -7.25 -5.46
CA ASN A 59 -25.91 -5.89 -5.72
C ASN A 59 -24.75 -4.97 -6.11
N LEU A 60 -25.05 -3.78 -6.64
CA LEU A 60 -24.08 -2.80 -7.16
C LEU A 60 -23.23 -3.41 -8.29
N ASP A 61 -23.87 -4.16 -9.17
CA ASP A 61 -23.28 -4.85 -10.32
C ASP A 61 -22.02 -5.67 -9.96
N ARG A 62 -22.03 -6.19 -8.73
CA ARG A 62 -20.93 -7.02 -8.21
C ARG A 62 -20.77 -8.28 -9.03
N PHE A 63 -19.57 -8.46 -9.56
CA PHE A 63 -19.14 -9.67 -10.24
C PHE A 63 -17.70 -10.01 -9.84
N ASN A 64 -17.54 -11.08 -9.08
CA ASN A 64 -16.23 -11.56 -8.68
C ASN A 64 -15.98 -12.93 -9.33
N LEU A 65 -14.78 -13.13 -9.82
CA LEU A 65 -14.30 -14.39 -10.39
C LEU A 65 -13.01 -14.79 -9.67
N ASN A 66 -12.98 -15.95 -9.09
CA ASN A 66 -11.78 -16.58 -8.56
C ASN A 66 -11.58 -17.94 -9.24
N GLY A 67 -10.36 -18.21 -9.67
CA GLY A 67 -10.04 -19.47 -10.33
C GLY A 67 -8.62 -19.92 -10.04
N ASN A 68 -8.43 -21.23 -9.95
CA ASN A 68 -7.11 -21.83 -9.90
C ASN A 68 -7.06 -23.08 -10.79
N LEU A 69 -5.87 -23.38 -11.31
CA LEU A 69 -5.59 -24.53 -12.14
C LEU A 69 -4.23 -25.10 -11.78
N ASN A 70 -4.20 -26.37 -11.39
CA ASN A 70 -2.97 -27.11 -11.13
C ASN A 70 -2.70 -28.11 -12.25
N VAL A 71 -1.51 -28.06 -12.81
CA VAL A 71 -1.09 -28.86 -13.96
C VAL A 71 0.20 -29.60 -13.65
N PRO A 72 0.18 -30.90 -13.40
CA PRO A 72 1.39 -31.71 -13.36
C PRO A 72 1.92 -31.85 -14.80
N VAL A 73 3.08 -31.25 -15.07
CA VAL A 73 3.71 -31.28 -16.41
C VAL A 73 4.51 -32.55 -16.60
N THR A 74 5.23 -32.94 -15.56
CA THR A 74 5.98 -34.20 -15.45
C THR A 74 5.96 -34.68 -14.01
N ASP A 75 6.48 -35.85 -13.72
CA ASP A 75 6.65 -36.37 -12.34
C ASP A 75 7.55 -35.45 -11.50
N ALA A 76 8.40 -34.62 -12.15
CA ALA A 76 9.31 -33.70 -11.49
C ALA A 76 8.88 -32.24 -11.53
N LEU A 77 7.84 -31.85 -12.28
CA LEU A 77 7.43 -30.45 -12.47
C LEU A 77 5.92 -30.31 -12.43
N ALA A 78 5.43 -29.53 -11.52
CA ALA A 78 4.04 -29.10 -11.44
C ALA A 78 3.96 -27.56 -11.55
N LEU A 79 2.91 -27.09 -12.22
CA LEU A 79 2.57 -25.68 -12.37
C LEU A 79 1.21 -25.40 -11.71
N ARG A 80 1.03 -24.18 -11.20
CA ARG A 80 -0.25 -23.72 -10.69
C ARG A 80 -0.48 -22.26 -11.11
N PHE A 81 -1.68 -22.01 -11.62
CA PHE A 81 -2.12 -20.70 -12.05
C PHE A 81 -3.32 -20.28 -11.23
N THR A 82 -3.36 -19.03 -10.82
CA THR A 82 -4.47 -18.46 -10.05
C THR A 82 -4.83 -17.10 -10.59
N ILE A 83 -6.13 -16.84 -10.68
CA ILE A 83 -6.70 -15.53 -11.05
C ILE A 83 -7.74 -15.13 -10.01
N ASP A 84 -7.78 -13.85 -9.67
CA ASP A 84 -8.84 -13.22 -8.88
C ASP A 84 -9.21 -11.89 -9.54
N SER A 85 -10.46 -11.73 -9.88
CA SER A 85 -11.02 -10.50 -10.43
C SER A 85 -12.21 -10.09 -9.59
N ARG A 86 -12.23 -8.85 -9.13
CA ARG A 86 -13.30 -8.29 -8.32
C ARG A 86 -13.76 -6.98 -8.89
N GLN A 87 -15.05 -6.92 -9.17
CA GLN A 87 -15.69 -5.71 -9.69
C GLN A 87 -16.99 -5.46 -8.94
N ARG A 88 -17.20 -4.21 -8.58
CA ARG A 88 -18.42 -3.74 -7.94
C ARG A 88 -18.52 -2.22 -8.07
N ASP A 89 -19.70 -1.71 -8.40
CA ASP A 89 -19.98 -0.26 -8.38
C ASP A 89 -19.90 0.29 -6.97
N GLY A 90 -19.64 1.60 -6.86
CA GLY A 90 -19.57 2.29 -5.59
C GLY A 90 -20.91 2.32 -4.86
N TYR A 91 -20.85 2.43 -3.56
CA TYR A 91 -22.02 2.50 -2.68
C TYR A 91 -22.38 3.93 -2.27
N MET A 92 -21.55 4.91 -2.59
CA MET A 92 -21.82 6.34 -2.41
C MET A 92 -21.65 7.04 -3.76
N VAL A 93 -22.49 8.03 -4.03
CA VAL A 93 -22.50 8.76 -5.29
C VAL A 93 -22.32 10.25 -5.01
N ASP A 94 -21.42 10.88 -5.74
CA ASP A 94 -21.32 12.34 -5.72
C ASP A 94 -22.54 12.96 -6.40
N ALA A 95 -23.25 13.80 -5.64
CA ALA A 95 -24.51 14.39 -6.08
C ALA A 95 -24.35 15.36 -7.28
N ASN A 96 -23.16 15.93 -7.47
CA ASN A 96 -22.90 16.90 -8.52
C ASN A 96 -22.40 16.25 -9.83
N THR A 97 -21.53 15.26 -9.73
CA THR A 97 -20.89 14.65 -10.89
C THR A 97 -21.47 13.29 -11.27
N GLY A 98 -22.15 12.62 -10.32
CA GLY A 98 -22.64 11.26 -10.50
C GLY A 98 -21.54 10.20 -10.42
N ILE A 99 -20.30 10.58 -10.05
CA ILE A 99 -19.21 9.63 -9.84
C ILE A 99 -19.50 8.84 -8.57
N ASP A 100 -19.34 7.54 -8.63
CA ASP A 100 -19.51 6.67 -7.47
C ASP A 100 -18.20 6.47 -6.72
N PHE A 101 -18.30 6.26 -5.41
CA PHE A 101 -17.18 6.02 -4.50
C PHE A 101 -17.35 4.71 -3.74
N GLY A 102 -16.22 4.14 -3.35
CA GLY A 102 -16.18 2.86 -2.69
C GLY A 102 -16.50 1.72 -3.68
N ASN A 103 -16.24 1.93 -4.95
CA ASN A 103 -16.22 0.89 -5.98
C ASN A 103 -15.06 -0.09 -5.69
N GLU A 104 -15.09 -1.21 -6.35
CA GLU A 104 -14.05 -2.23 -6.30
C GLU A 104 -13.70 -2.62 -7.73
N ASP A 105 -12.44 -2.43 -8.12
CA ASP A 105 -11.90 -2.89 -9.39
C ASP A 105 -10.49 -3.42 -9.17
N LYS A 106 -10.38 -4.75 -9.12
CA LYS A 106 -9.15 -5.46 -8.79
C LYS A 106 -8.98 -6.64 -9.71
N LEU A 107 -7.75 -6.79 -10.21
CA LEU A 107 -7.33 -7.95 -10.95
C LEU A 107 -6.00 -8.43 -10.41
N ALA A 108 -5.90 -9.71 -10.10
CA ALA A 108 -4.65 -10.33 -9.73
C ALA A 108 -4.49 -11.69 -10.35
N PHE A 109 -3.25 -12.06 -10.62
CA PHE A 109 -2.91 -13.39 -11.05
C PHE A 109 -1.59 -13.84 -10.44
N ALA A 110 -1.46 -15.15 -10.26
CA ALA A 110 -0.22 -15.80 -9.85
C ALA A 110 0.08 -16.99 -10.76
N ALA A 111 1.37 -17.17 -11.04
CA ALA A 111 1.90 -18.38 -11.66
C ALA A 111 2.95 -18.98 -10.74
N GLN A 112 2.81 -20.24 -10.44
CA GLN A 112 3.73 -20.97 -9.56
C GLN A 112 4.29 -22.18 -10.29
N ALA A 113 5.54 -22.51 -10.00
CA ALA A 113 6.18 -23.73 -10.45
C ALA A 113 6.85 -24.42 -9.27
N ARG A 114 6.64 -25.71 -9.14
CA ARG A 114 7.35 -26.58 -8.21
C ARG A 114 8.12 -27.61 -9.00
N TRP A 115 9.43 -27.61 -8.82
CA TRP A 115 10.34 -28.49 -9.54
C TRP A 115 11.18 -29.32 -8.57
N PHE A 116 11.01 -30.63 -8.63
CA PHE A 116 11.84 -31.61 -7.95
C PHE A 116 13.06 -31.88 -8.83
N ALA A 117 14.08 -31.00 -8.72
CA ALA A 117 15.26 -31.03 -9.59
C ALA A 117 16.08 -32.33 -9.41
N THR A 118 16.13 -32.83 -8.19
CA THR A 118 16.65 -34.14 -7.78
C THR A 118 15.82 -34.69 -6.62
N ASP A 119 16.12 -35.90 -6.15
CA ASP A 119 15.47 -36.47 -4.96
C ASP A 119 15.71 -35.65 -3.70
N SER A 120 16.74 -34.80 -3.68
CA SER A 120 17.12 -33.98 -2.55
C SER A 120 16.96 -32.48 -2.77
N LEU A 121 16.69 -31.99 -4.01
CA LEU A 121 16.60 -30.57 -4.31
C LEU A 121 15.23 -30.21 -4.89
N THR A 122 14.49 -29.37 -4.18
CA THR A 122 13.23 -28.79 -4.63
C THR A 122 13.38 -27.29 -4.86
N ALA A 123 12.80 -26.82 -5.96
CA ALA A 123 12.70 -25.38 -6.29
C ALA A 123 11.23 -24.96 -6.41
N ASP A 124 10.82 -23.98 -5.63
CA ASP A 124 9.49 -23.36 -5.68
C ASP A 124 9.64 -21.92 -6.20
N LEU A 125 9.04 -21.61 -7.36
CA LEU A 125 8.96 -20.29 -7.95
C LEU A 125 7.53 -19.77 -7.85
N ILE A 126 7.37 -18.50 -7.50
CA ILE A 126 6.11 -17.78 -7.60
C ILE A 126 6.34 -16.46 -8.35
N LEU A 127 5.47 -16.18 -9.30
CA LEU A 127 5.33 -14.88 -9.95
C LEU A 127 3.92 -14.39 -9.66
N PHE A 128 3.80 -13.17 -9.20
CA PHE A 128 2.53 -12.54 -8.84
C PHE A 128 2.46 -11.15 -9.45
N HIS A 129 1.28 -10.80 -9.95
CA HIS A 129 0.97 -9.45 -10.39
C HIS A 129 -0.45 -9.09 -10.00
N SER A 130 -0.64 -7.85 -9.56
CA SER A 130 -1.97 -7.31 -9.26
C SER A 130 -2.08 -5.85 -9.68
N LYS A 131 -3.26 -5.49 -10.16
CA LYS A 131 -3.67 -4.11 -10.41
C LYS A 131 -4.98 -3.85 -9.67
N GLN A 132 -5.04 -2.69 -9.02
CA GLN A 132 -6.22 -2.17 -8.35
C GLN A 132 -6.39 -0.72 -8.79
N GLU A 133 -7.61 -0.36 -9.23
CA GLU A 133 -7.95 0.96 -9.74
C GLU A 133 -9.33 1.32 -9.19
N GLU A 134 -9.38 2.16 -8.19
CA GLU A 134 -10.60 2.49 -7.47
C GLU A 134 -10.73 4.01 -7.33
N ASN A 135 -11.95 4.49 -7.21
CA ASN A 135 -12.16 5.87 -6.82
C ASN A 135 -11.73 6.05 -5.36
N ALA A 136 -11.12 7.19 -5.04
CA ALA A 136 -10.63 7.47 -3.70
C ALA A 136 -11.75 7.31 -2.64
N ALA A 137 -11.34 7.12 -1.39
CA ALA A 137 -12.31 6.91 -0.31
C ALA A 137 -13.26 8.10 -0.17
N PRO A 138 -14.59 7.85 -0.13
CA PRO A 138 -15.57 8.92 -0.01
C PRO A 138 -15.47 9.60 1.36
N GLN A 139 -15.63 10.90 1.36
CA GLN A 139 -15.74 11.71 2.56
C GLN A 139 -17.09 12.39 2.59
N SER A 140 -17.69 12.51 3.75
CA SER A 140 -18.94 13.23 3.93
C SER A 140 -18.76 14.37 4.92
N CYS A 141 -19.33 15.53 4.59
CA CYS A 141 -19.36 16.64 5.49
C CYS A 141 -20.20 16.31 6.72
N GLN A 142 -19.63 16.44 7.91
CA GLN A 142 -20.35 16.33 9.17
C GLN A 142 -20.33 17.66 9.89
N ILE A 143 -21.51 18.21 10.19
CA ILE A 143 -21.60 19.42 11.01
C ILE A 143 -21.21 19.05 12.45
N ALA A 144 -20.07 19.58 12.91
CA ALA A 144 -19.78 19.56 14.33
C ALA A 144 -20.71 20.57 15.03
N ASP A 145 -21.53 20.08 15.97
CA ASP A 145 -22.36 20.94 16.81
C ASP A 145 -21.47 21.94 17.59
N GLY A 146 -21.40 23.19 17.15
CA GLY A 146 -20.82 24.27 17.93
C GLY A 146 -19.85 25.21 17.22
N PRO A 147 -19.71 26.45 17.73
CA PRO A 147 -18.92 27.51 17.12
C PRO A 147 -17.39 27.41 17.32
N SER A 148 -16.86 26.21 17.55
CA SER A 148 -15.51 26.04 18.08
C SER A 148 -14.49 25.37 17.14
N THR A 149 -14.76 25.27 15.85
CA THR A 149 -13.70 24.83 14.92
C THR A 149 -12.78 25.98 14.59
N PRO A 150 -11.45 25.83 14.71
CA PRO A 150 -10.48 26.86 14.35
C PRO A 150 -10.62 27.39 12.92
N LEU A 151 -11.25 26.62 12.03
CA LEU A 151 -11.51 27.02 10.66
C LEU A 151 -12.54 28.16 10.51
N GLN A 152 -13.46 28.32 11.46
CA GLN A 152 -14.42 29.44 11.45
C GLN A 152 -13.74 30.80 11.56
N THR A 153 -12.50 30.84 12.04
CA THR A 153 -11.72 32.08 12.18
C THR A 153 -11.03 32.51 10.88
N PHE A 154 -10.97 31.61 9.88
CA PHE A 154 -10.30 31.88 8.61
C PHE A 154 -11.26 32.17 7.44
N THR A 155 -12.57 32.01 7.65
CA THR A 155 -13.55 32.46 6.66
C THR A 155 -13.54 33.98 6.53
N ALA A 156 -13.74 34.44 5.31
CA ALA A 156 -13.64 35.86 4.93
C ALA A 156 -14.14 36.82 6.01
N PRO A 157 -13.45 37.95 6.24
CA PRO A 157 -13.86 38.92 7.25
C PRO A 157 -15.31 39.35 6.98
N GLY A 158 -16.26 38.75 7.69
CA GLY A 158 -17.66 39.17 7.64
C GLY A 158 -18.72 38.09 7.64
N ASP A 159 -18.46 36.83 7.24
CA ASP A 159 -19.49 35.79 7.27
C ASP A 159 -19.00 34.40 7.62
N PRO A 160 -19.13 34.00 8.90
CA PRO A 160 -18.82 32.63 9.33
C PRO A 160 -19.81 31.58 8.80
N ARG A 161 -20.88 31.97 8.10
CA ARG A 161 -21.94 31.08 7.64
C ARG A 161 -21.60 30.31 6.36
N LEU A 162 -20.60 30.76 5.58
CA LEU A 162 -20.26 30.16 4.28
C LEU A 162 -19.87 28.67 4.39
N LEU A 163 -19.12 28.28 5.40
CA LEU A 163 -18.75 26.87 5.63
C LEU A 163 -19.92 26.04 6.21
N LEU A 164 -20.70 26.65 7.11
CA LEU A 164 -21.87 26.00 7.69
C LEU A 164 -22.99 25.84 6.64
N GLU A 165 -23.13 26.82 5.75
CA GLU A 165 -24.09 26.76 4.65
C GLU A 165 -23.69 25.72 3.61
N ALA A 166 -22.41 25.59 3.27
CA ALA A 166 -21.93 24.58 2.33
C ALA A 166 -22.20 23.14 2.81
N CYS A 167 -22.02 22.85 4.11
CA CYS A 167 -22.39 21.59 4.69
C CYS A 167 -23.91 21.45 4.96
N ALA A 168 -24.58 22.56 5.31
CA ALA A 168 -25.99 22.53 5.67
C ALA A 168 -26.94 22.39 4.47
N ASP A 169 -26.54 22.90 3.33
CA ASP A 169 -27.29 22.76 2.07
C ASP A 169 -27.01 21.45 1.32
N SER A 170 -26.05 20.67 1.84
CA SER A 170 -25.68 19.40 1.23
C SER A 170 -26.80 18.38 1.41
N ASP A 171 -27.28 17.85 0.32
CA ASP A 171 -28.22 16.73 0.29
C ASP A 171 -27.68 15.47 1.01
N THR A 172 -26.36 15.45 1.27
CA THR A 172 -25.65 14.36 1.96
C THR A 172 -26.07 14.20 3.41
N LEU A 173 -26.54 15.27 4.07
CA LEU A 173 -27.03 15.20 5.44
C LEU A 173 -28.31 14.36 5.58
N SER A 174 -29.11 14.28 4.51
CA SER A 174 -30.36 13.51 4.46
C SER A 174 -30.22 12.13 3.85
N ASP A 175 -29.21 11.91 3.00
CA ASP A 175 -28.98 10.66 2.28
C ASP A 175 -27.54 10.17 2.51
N ARG A 176 -27.39 9.08 3.25
CA ARG A 176 -26.09 8.48 3.59
C ARG A 176 -25.35 7.89 2.39
N ASN A 177 -26.02 7.74 1.26
CA ASN A 177 -25.45 7.19 0.04
C ASN A 177 -24.99 8.30 -0.93
N LYS A 178 -25.06 9.56 -0.54
CA LYS A 178 -24.62 10.69 -1.30
C LYS A 178 -23.48 11.44 -0.63
N VAL A 179 -22.59 11.95 -1.43
CA VAL A 179 -21.54 12.88 -1.04
C VAL A 179 -21.57 14.08 -1.98
N GLU A 180 -21.07 15.21 -1.55
CA GLU A 180 -20.81 16.39 -2.37
C GLU A 180 -19.33 16.70 -2.31
N MET A 181 -18.60 16.21 -3.30
CA MET A 181 -17.16 16.35 -3.39
C MET A 181 -16.76 16.89 -4.75
N ASP A 182 -15.59 17.47 -4.88
CA ASP A 182 -14.97 17.64 -6.20
C ASP A 182 -14.32 16.33 -6.64
N ALA A 183 -15.18 15.41 -7.05
CA ALA A 183 -14.85 14.01 -7.33
C ALA A 183 -13.98 13.80 -8.57
N ARG A 184 -13.74 14.86 -9.36
CA ARG A 184 -13.03 14.74 -10.64
C ARG A 184 -11.57 14.33 -10.46
N GLY A 185 -11.23 13.13 -10.94
CA GLY A 185 -9.86 12.57 -10.90
C GLY A 185 -9.37 12.17 -9.52
N MET A 186 -10.28 11.91 -8.58
CA MET A 186 -9.97 11.25 -7.31
C MET A 186 -9.87 9.76 -7.55
N VAL A 187 -8.67 9.27 -7.76
CA VAL A 187 -8.39 7.85 -8.00
C VAL A 187 -7.35 7.34 -7.03
N TRP A 188 -7.45 6.09 -6.71
CA TRP A 188 -6.45 5.32 -6.02
C TRP A 188 -6.07 4.11 -6.87
N GLU A 189 -4.83 4.08 -7.31
CA GLU A 189 -4.30 3.01 -8.14
C GLU A 189 -3.12 2.35 -7.44
N MET A 190 -3.06 1.04 -7.48
CA MET A 190 -1.93 0.27 -7.00
C MET A 190 -1.63 -0.86 -7.96
N GLU A 191 -0.40 -0.89 -8.46
CA GLU A 191 0.11 -1.98 -9.26
C GLU A 191 1.27 -2.64 -8.51
N SER A 192 1.28 -3.96 -8.44
CA SER A 192 2.32 -4.71 -7.72
C SER A 192 2.74 -5.91 -8.53
N THR A 193 4.04 -6.07 -8.70
CA THR A 193 4.65 -7.26 -9.30
C THR A 193 5.64 -7.87 -8.32
N MET A 194 5.55 -9.17 -8.09
CA MET A 194 6.39 -9.87 -7.13
C MET A 194 6.91 -11.17 -7.73
N ALA A 195 8.16 -11.49 -7.44
CA ALA A 195 8.77 -12.77 -7.72
C ALA A 195 9.39 -13.36 -6.44
N GLY A 196 9.20 -14.64 -6.24
CA GLY A 196 9.80 -15.38 -5.13
C GLY A 196 10.35 -16.71 -5.58
N LEU A 197 11.58 -17.02 -5.17
CA LEU A 197 12.21 -18.31 -5.43
C LEU A 197 12.69 -18.91 -4.12
N THR A 198 12.24 -20.12 -3.82
CA THR A 198 12.75 -20.91 -2.69
C THR A 198 13.43 -22.17 -3.24
N LEU A 199 14.70 -22.32 -2.90
CA LEU A 199 15.45 -23.55 -3.12
C LEU A 199 15.60 -24.27 -1.77
N GLU A 200 15.23 -25.53 -1.72
CA GLU A 200 15.33 -26.37 -0.53
C GLU A 200 16.12 -27.62 -0.86
N TRP A 201 17.26 -27.79 -0.19
CA TRP A 201 18.16 -28.90 -0.39
C TRP A 201 18.21 -29.76 0.88
N ASP A 202 17.70 -30.98 0.75
CA ASP A 202 17.79 -32.01 1.79
C ASP A 202 19.18 -32.67 1.73
N LEU A 203 19.91 -32.59 2.82
CA LEU A 203 21.26 -33.14 3.00
C LEU A 203 21.27 -34.35 3.95
N GLY A 204 20.11 -34.91 4.23
CA GLY A 204 19.90 -35.99 5.22
C GLY A 204 19.65 -35.41 6.62
N ASP A 205 20.64 -35.40 7.51
CA ASP A 205 20.50 -34.86 8.86
C ASP A 205 20.50 -33.30 8.89
N ALA A 206 20.57 -32.67 7.71
CA ALA A 206 20.54 -31.22 7.56
C ALA A 206 19.72 -30.80 6.36
N SER A 207 19.28 -29.55 6.33
CA SER A 207 18.71 -28.91 5.15
C SER A 207 19.31 -27.52 4.93
N PHE A 208 19.47 -27.15 3.66
CA PHE A 208 19.82 -25.82 3.26
C PHE A 208 18.67 -25.20 2.49
N LYS A 209 18.29 -23.97 2.86
CA LYS A 209 17.24 -23.21 2.20
C LYS A 209 17.76 -21.87 1.73
N SER A 210 17.48 -21.51 0.47
CA SER A 210 17.71 -20.21 -0.10
C SER A 210 16.38 -19.59 -0.47
N ILE A 211 16.09 -18.38 0.00
CA ILE A 211 14.84 -17.67 -0.24
C ILE A 211 15.18 -16.32 -0.86
N THR A 212 14.78 -16.14 -2.12
CA THR A 212 14.94 -14.89 -2.86
C THR A 212 13.57 -14.25 -3.03
N GLY A 213 13.46 -12.96 -2.78
CA GLY A 213 12.24 -12.18 -2.98
C GLY A 213 12.53 -10.89 -3.73
N TRP A 214 11.66 -10.54 -4.66
CA TRP A 214 11.66 -9.26 -5.36
C TRP A 214 10.23 -8.73 -5.44
N LEU A 215 10.08 -7.43 -5.25
CA LEU A 215 8.81 -6.69 -5.33
C LEU A 215 9.07 -5.37 -6.02
N GLN A 216 8.21 -5.03 -6.98
CA GLN A 216 8.01 -3.68 -7.49
C GLN A 216 6.55 -3.31 -7.22
N GLN A 217 6.34 -2.08 -6.77
CA GLN A 217 5.01 -1.56 -6.47
C GLN A 217 4.94 -0.09 -6.84
N ASP A 218 3.90 0.24 -7.60
CA ASP A 218 3.55 1.59 -8.00
C ASP A 218 2.21 1.93 -7.36
N ASN A 219 2.13 3.07 -6.70
CA ASN A 219 0.94 3.54 -6.01
C ASN A 219 0.66 4.99 -6.40
N ILE A 220 -0.52 5.24 -6.94
CA ILE A 220 -1.02 6.58 -7.27
C ILE A 220 -2.21 6.86 -6.36
N ASP A 221 -2.10 7.93 -5.59
CA ASP A 221 -3.15 8.37 -4.68
C ASP A 221 -3.48 9.84 -4.94
N ASN A 222 -4.54 10.06 -5.69
CA ASN A 222 -5.00 11.39 -6.08
C ASN A 222 -6.15 11.84 -5.19
N TRP A 223 -5.83 12.61 -4.18
CA TRP A 223 -6.79 13.23 -3.26
C TRP A 223 -7.01 14.69 -3.63
N ARG A 224 -8.17 15.01 -4.19
CA ARG A 224 -8.47 16.38 -4.61
C ARG A 224 -9.35 17.15 -3.65
N ASP A 225 -10.13 16.46 -2.86
CA ASP A 225 -11.08 17.08 -1.96
C ASP A 225 -10.94 16.50 -0.54
N GLN A 226 -10.55 17.35 0.41
CA GLN A 226 -10.42 16.95 1.82
C GLN A 226 -11.51 17.53 2.71
N ASP A 227 -12.34 18.46 2.21
CA ASP A 227 -13.40 19.06 3.00
C ASP A 227 -14.78 18.44 2.78
N ALA A 228 -14.89 17.56 1.79
CA ALA A 228 -16.11 16.85 1.44
C ALA A 228 -17.29 17.79 1.12
N THR A 229 -17.00 18.92 0.48
CA THR A 229 -18.02 19.87 0.02
C THR A 229 -17.79 20.26 -1.43
N SER A 230 -18.86 20.60 -2.16
CA SER A 230 -18.76 21.11 -3.53
C SER A 230 -18.23 22.55 -3.62
N VAL A 231 -17.98 23.21 -2.49
CA VAL A 231 -17.73 24.64 -2.42
C VAL A 231 -16.34 24.98 -1.92
N PHE A 232 -15.71 24.09 -1.17
CA PHE A 232 -14.52 24.42 -0.39
C PHE A 232 -13.57 23.24 -0.24
N SER A 233 -12.29 23.44 -0.51
CA SER A 233 -11.25 22.46 -0.20
C SER A 233 -10.36 22.94 0.95
N ILE A 234 -10.29 22.17 2.03
CA ILE A 234 -9.46 22.48 3.21
C ILE A 234 -7.97 22.47 2.88
N THR A 235 -7.54 21.60 1.99
CA THR A 235 -6.15 21.55 1.55
C THR A 235 -5.69 22.84 0.94
N ASN A 236 -6.61 23.59 0.40
CA ASN A 236 -6.30 24.82 -0.32
C ASN A 236 -6.76 26.10 0.36
N LEU A 237 -7.39 26.06 1.52
CA LEU A 237 -7.79 27.23 2.32
C LEU A 237 -8.45 28.40 1.55
N TYR A 238 -9.05 28.15 0.38
CA TYR A 238 -9.56 29.21 -0.48
C TYR A 238 -10.90 28.95 -1.13
N LEU A 239 -11.71 29.96 -1.00
CA LEU A 239 -12.98 30.27 -1.62
C LEU A 239 -12.83 30.54 -3.12
N VAL A 240 -12.71 29.55 -3.99
CA VAL A 240 -12.94 29.75 -5.42
C VAL A 240 -13.50 28.51 -6.07
N LYS A 241 -14.71 28.69 -6.61
CA LYS A 241 -15.48 27.70 -7.31
C LYS A 241 -14.78 27.24 -8.61
N GLU A 242 -14.68 25.95 -8.79
CA GLU A 242 -14.48 25.18 -10.04
C GLU A 242 -13.26 25.43 -10.95
N GLN A 243 -12.60 26.57 -10.96
CA GLN A 243 -11.58 26.86 -11.98
C GLN A 243 -10.12 26.83 -11.51
N PHE A 244 -9.87 26.83 -10.21
CA PHE A 244 -8.50 26.97 -9.67
C PHE A 244 -7.91 25.71 -9.06
N PHE A 245 -8.68 24.65 -8.91
CA PHE A 245 -8.27 23.45 -8.19
C PHE A 245 -8.12 22.21 -9.08
N ALA A 246 -7.64 22.43 -10.29
CA ALA A 246 -7.42 21.32 -11.22
C ALA A 246 -6.39 20.27 -10.74
N ASN A 247 -5.65 20.56 -9.66
CA ASN A 247 -4.58 19.70 -9.20
C ASN A 247 -4.65 19.52 -7.68
N GLY A 248 -5.20 18.41 -7.25
CA GLY A 248 -5.17 17.98 -5.87
C GLY A 248 -3.78 17.54 -5.40
N LEU A 249 -3.70 16.88 -4.27
CA LEU A 249 -2.52 16.15 -3.87
C LEU A 249 -2.41 14.92 -4.77
N ASP A 250 -1.43 14.91 -5.65
CA ASP A 250 -1.03 13.73 -6.38
C ASP A 250 0.12 13.12 -5.58
N ALA A 251 -0.07 11.96 -5.02
CA ALA A 251 1.00 11.18 -4.43
C ALA A 251 1.29 10.01 -5.38
N ASP A 252 2.52 9.98 -5.86
CA ASP A 252 3.05 8.93 -6.70
C ASP A 252 4.21 8.30 -5.92
N GLU A 253 4.06 7.03 -5.56
CA GLU A 253 5.07 6.27 -4.82
C GLU A 253 5.47 5.05 -5.64
N GLU A 254 6.73 5.03 -6.07
CA GLU A 254 7.37 3.86 -6.66
C GLU A 254 8.22 3.18 -5.59
N ARG A 255 8.14 1.87 -5.50
CA ARG A 255 8.90 1.08 -4.55
C ARG A 255 9.49 -0.15 -5.20
N GLU A 256 10.78 -0.34 -4.98
CA GLU A 256 11.47 -1.58 -5.28
C GLU A 256 12.03 -2.22 -4.01
N PHE A 257 11.89 -3.52 -3.90
CA PHE A 257 12.42 -4.30 -2.79
C PHE A 257 13.02 -5.60 -3.28
N PHE A 258 14.24 -5.89 -2.85
CA PHE A 258 14.89 -7.18 -3.06
C PHE A 258 15.37 -7.75 -1.73
N SER A 259 15.25 -9.07 -1.55
CA SER A 259 15.77 -9.76 -0.38
C SER A 259 16.33 -11.13 -0.71
N GLN A 260 17.35 -11.53 0.04
CA GLN A 260 17.94 -12.85 0.01
C GLN A 260 18.12 -13.36 1.43
N GLU A 261 17.69 -14.60 1.65
CA GLU A 261 17.89 -15.28 2.92
C GLU A 261 18.47 -16.67 2.68
N PHE A 262 19.44 -17.05 3.48
CA PHE A 262 19.99 -18.39 3.53
C PHE A 262 19.77 -18.95 4.93
N GLN A 263 19.26 -20.17 5.00
CA GLN A 263 19.03 -20.91 6.23
C GLN A 263 19.71 -22.27 6.14
N PHE A 264 20.39 -22.64 7.20
CA PHE A 264 20.90 -24.00 7.40
C PHE A 264 20.25 -24.56 8.66
N ASN A 265 19.52 -25.65 8.52
CA ASN A 265 18.83 -26.32 9.61
C ASN A 265 19.45 -27.72 9.76
N ALA A 266 19.76 -28.11 10.97
CA ALA A 266 20.30 -29.43 11.21
C ALA A 266 20.01 -29.90 12.65
N THR A 267 20.17 -31.19 12.85
CA THR A 267 20.18 -31.82 14.16
C THR A 267 21.60 -32.26 14.54
N ALA A 268 21.91 -32.32 15.82
CA ALA A 268 23.18 -32.73 16.34
C ALA A 268 23.04 -33.44 17.69
N PHE A 269 24.08 -34.15 18.12
CA PHE A 269 24.14 -34.85 19.41
C PHE A 269 23.02 -35.87 19.59
N ASP A 270 22.91 -36.81 18.63
CA ASP A 270 21.87 -37.84 18.63
C ASP A 270 20.45 -37.24 18.82
N ASP A 271 20.11 -36.26 17.98
CA ASP A 271 18.82 -35.54 17.96
C ASP A 271 18.50 -34.73 19.22
N GLN A 272 19.51 -34.46 20.07
CA GLN A 272 19.31 -33.62 21.26
C GLN A 272 19.33 -32.13 20.97
N LEU A 273 19.91 -31.70 19.85
CA LEU A 273 19.98 -30.30 19.47
C LEU A 273 19.43 -30.06 18.05
N ASP A 274 18.29 -29.40 17.95
CA ASP A 274 17.83 -28.82 16.68
C ASP A 274 18.36 -27.38 16.58
N TYR A 275 18.95 -27.02 15.44
CA TYR A 275 19.43 -25.66 15.26
C TYR A 275 19.23 -25.12 13.86
N THR A 276 19.04 -23.79 13.81
CA THR A 276 18.94 -23.01 12.58
C THR A 276 20.01 -21.92 12.61
N LEU A 277 20.77 -21.82 11.54
CA LEU A 277 21.68 -20.69 11.28
C LEU A 277 21.18 -19.95 10.05
N GLY A 278 21.23 -18.64 10.05
CA GLY A 278 20.74 -17.87 8.91
C GLY A 278 21.53 -16.59 8.65
N LEU A 279 21.50 -16.23 7.36
CA LEU A 279 21.99 -14.97 6.82
C LEU A 279 20.86 -14.31 6.06
N PHE A 280 20.68 -13.01 6.24
CA PHE A 280 19.66 -12.22 5.57
C PHE A 280 20.27 -10.95 5.02
N GLY A 281 19.84 -10.56 3.80
CA GLY A 281 20.15 -9.29 3.20
C GLY A 281 18.94 -8.74 2.46
N SER A 282 18.74 -7.42 2.49
CA SER A 282 17.72 -6.75 1.69
C SER A 282 18.14 -5.34 1.29
N VAL A 283 17.64 -4.90 0.17
CA VAL A 283 17.69 -3.51 -0.29
C VAL A 283 16.26 -3.07 -0.64
N GLU A 284 15.93 -1.84 -0.31
CA GLU A 284 14.63 -1.21 -0.57
C GLU A 284 14.90 0.21 -1.05
N SER A 285 14.28 0.58 -2.17
CA SER A 285 14.23 1.96 -2.64
C SER A 285 12.78 2.41 -2.75
N ILE A 286 12.50 3.62 -2.32
CA ILE A 286 11.18 4.23 -2.41
C ILE A 286 11.37 5.65 -2.93
N GLU A 287 10.78 5.91 -4.09
CA GLU A 287 10.60 7.26 -4.60
C GLU A 287 9.16 7.71 -4.29
N ASN A 288 9.03 8.78 -3.53
CA ASN A 288 7.74 9.35 -3.20
C ASN A 288 7.70 10.80 -3.66
N ASN A 289 6.76 11.10 -4.53
CA ASN A 289 6.62 12.40 -5.18
C ASN A 289 5.23 13.02 -4.88
N PRO A 290 4.91 13.33 -3.61
CA PRO A 290 3.69 14.03 -3.31
C PRO A 290 3.78 15.46 -3.86
N SER A 291 2.85 15.81 -4.74
CA SER A 291 2.72 17.16 -5.23
C SER A 291 1.37 17.74 -4.79
N GLY A 292 1.39 18.90 -4.17
CA GLY A 292 0.18 19.61 -3.76
C GLY A 292 0.20 21.05 -4.25
N ASN A 293 -0.95 21.57 -4.64
CA ASN A 293 -1.10 22.97 -4.94
C ASN A 293 -1.44 23.74 -3.67
N LEU A 294 -0.49 24.47 -3.16
CA LEU A 294 -0.76 25.44 -2.09
C LEU A 294 -1.00 26.81 -2.74
N LEU A 295 -2.26 27.21 -2.84
CA LEU A 295 -2.59 28.58 -3.15
C LEU A 295 -2.49 29.40 -1.87
N ALA A 296 -1.44 30.19 -1.71
CA ALA A 296 -1.31 31.10 -0.60
C ALA A 296 -1.65 32.53 -1.07
N PRO A 297 -2.85 33.06 -0.79
CA PRO A 297 -3.05 34.50 -0.97
C PRO A 297 -2.14 35.24 -0.01
N GLY A 298 -1.82 36.46 -0.40
CA GLY A 298 -0.95 37.34 0.36
C GLY A 298 -1.28 37.50 1.85
N GLY A 299 -2.55 37.27 2.26
CA GLY A 299 -2.97 37.30 3.65
C GLY A 299 -2.50 36.14 4.51
N PHE A 300 -2.30 34.98 3.91
CA PHE A 300 -1.83 33.79 4.65
C PHE A 300 -0.33 33.87 4.97
N LEU A 301 0.43 34.57 4.17
CA LEU A 301 1.86 34.80 4.42
C LEU A 301 2.12 36.02 5.36
N GLY A 302 1.10 36.49 6.08
CA GLY A 302 1.21 37.63 6.98
C GLY A 302 1.19 38.97 6.26
N ILE A 303 0.88 39.03 4.97
CA ILE A 303 0.65 40.27 4.24
C ILE A 303 -0.77 40.74 4.56
N PRO A 304 -0.98 41.94 5.09
CA PRO A 304 -2.30 42.41 5.45
C PRO A 304 -3.23 42.39 4.23
N VAL A 305 -4.30 41.64 4.30
CA VAL A 305 -5.36 41.63 3.29
C VAL A 305 -6.21 42.89 3.55
N GLY A 306 -5.83 44.00 2.96
CA GLY A 306 -6.50 45.27 3.16
C GLY A 306 -7.93 45.34 2.60
N ASP A 307 -8.22 44.56 1.56
CA ASP A 307 -9.53 44.52 0.89
C ASP A 307 -9.88 43.08 0.49
N ALA A 308 -11.10 42.66 0.75
CA ALA A 308 -11.65 41.37 0.34
C ALA A 308 -11.56 41.10 -1.18
N VAL A 309 -11.37 42.12 -1.97
CA VAL A 309 -11.18 42.12 -3.43
C VAL A 309 -9.80 41.57 -3.83
N SER A 310 -8.80 41.70 -2.96
CA SER A 310 -7.45 41.17 -3.24
C SER A 310 -7.38 39.66 -3.18
N VAL A 311 -8.28 39.00 -2.48
CA VAL A 311 -8.41 37.53 -2.43
C VAL A 311 -8.89 36.97 -3.77
N LEU A 312 -9.60 37.74 -4.55
CA LEU A 312 -10.14 37.39 -5.87
C LEU A 312 -9.28 37.95 -7.01
N ASN A 313 -8.12 38.51 -6.73
CA ASN A 313 -7.27 39.04 -7.78
C ASN A 313 -6.56 37.90 -8.51
N PRO A 314 -6.87 37.65 -9.77
CA PRO A 314 -6.23 36.60 -10.56
C PRO A 314 -4.73 36.81 -10.77
N ALA A 315 -4.20 37.99 -10.39
CA ALA A 315 -2.76 38.28 -10.39
C ALA A 315 -2.05 37.75 -9.12
N VAL A 316 -2.75 37.24 -8.13
CA VAL A 316 -2.14 36.53 -7.00
C VAL A 316 -1.79 35.14 -7.46
N ALA A 317 -0.55 34.95 -7.81
CA ALA A 317 -0.02 33.71 -8.30
C ALA A 317 -0.21 32.58 -7.26
N GLY A 318 -0.72 31.46 -7.69
CA GLY A 318 -0.72 30.23 -6.92
C GLY A 318 0.71 29.70 -6.74
N PHE A 319 0.96 29.05 -5.64
CA PHE A 319 2.21 28.34 -5.41
C PHE A 319 1.92 26.84 -5.43
N ARG A 320 2.70 26.11 -6.21
CA ARG A 320 2.74 24.65 -6.14
C ARG A 320 3.88 24.26 -5.23
N GLN A 321 3.57 23.53 -4.18
CA GLN A 321 4.57 22.87 -3.35
C GLN A 321 4.65 21.39 -3.77
N SER A 322 5.82 20.97 -4.16
CA SER A 322 6.12 19.57 -4.43
C SER A 322 7.23 19.13 -3.49
N SER A 323 7.12 17.93 -2.98
CA SER A 323 8.15 17.28 -2.17
C SER A 323 8.54 16.01 -2.88
N LEU A 324 9.80 15.88 -3.27
CA LEU A 324 10.37 14.63 -3.73
C LEU A 324 11.12 14.02 -2.57
N THR A 325 10.85 12.78 -2.25
CA THR A 325 11.52 12.06 -1.17
C THR A 325 12.00 10.73 -1.71
N ASP A 326 13.32 10.59 -1.80
CA ASP A 326 13.98 9.34 -2.11
C ASP A 326 14.41 8.68 -0.80
N PHE A 327 14.06 7.45 -0.62
CA PHE A 327 14.39 6.66 0.57
C PHE A 327 15.06 5.36 0.16
N ASP A 328 16.31 5.19 0.55
CA ASP A 328 17.06 3.96 0.37
C ASP A 328 17.32 3.29 1.71
N ASN A 329 17.13 1.98 1.75
CA ASN A 329 17.36 1.19 2.95
C ASN A 329 18.08 -0.11 2.58
N SER A 330 19.23 -0.33 3.17
CA SER A 330 19.94 -1.59 3.09
C SER A 330 20.01 -2.27 4.47
N THR A 331 19.80 -3.57 4.49
CA THR A 331 19.83 -4.35 5.74
C THR A 331 20.60 -5.63 5.52
N TRP A 332 21.45 -5.99 6.49
CA TRP A 332 21.95 -7.35 6.58
C TRP A 332 21.84 -7.86 8.03
N ALA A 333 21.72 -9.17 8.19
CA ALA A 333 21.64 -9.78 9.49
C ALA A 333 22.19 -11.20 9.48
N VAL A 334 22.71 -11.62 10.63
CA VAL A 334 23.01 -13.01 10.95
C VAL A 334 22.12 -13.41 12.11
N PHE A 335 21.63 -14.63 12.11
CA PHE A 335 20.81 -15.15 13.19
C PHE A 335 21.08 -16.63 13.44
N ALA A 336 20.84 -17.04 14.67
CA ALA A 336 20.92 -18.43 15.09
C ALA A 336 19.84 -18.71 16.13
N GLN A 337 19.30 -19.91 16.08
CA GLN A 337 18.40 -20.44 17.09
C GLN A 337 18.72 -21.91 17.31
N GLY A 338 18.72 -22.37 18.57
CA GLY A 338 18.89 -23.77 18.89
C GLY A 338 17.90 -24.19 19.97
N THR A 339 17.37 -25.38 19.85
CA THR A 339 16.51 -26.02 20.84
C THR A 339 17.22 -27.27 21.36
N TRP A 340 17.58 -27.24 22.63
CA TRP A 340 18.18 -28.40 23.31
C TRP A 340 17.10 -29.23 24.01
N HIS A 341 16.98 -30.50 23.67
CA HIS A 341 16.07 -31.45 24.28
C HIS A 341 16.79 -32.25 25.38
N PHE A 342 16.53 -31.91 26.64
CA PHE A 342 17.12 -32.61 27.79
C PHE A 342 16.49 -34.00 27.96
N ASN A 343 15.21 -34.11 27.64
CA ASN A 343 14.39 -35.35 27.64
C ASN A 343 13.03 -35.05 26.97
N ASP A 344 12.14 -36.03 26.89
CA ASP A 344 10.82 -35.90 26.26
C ASP A 344 9.89 -34.86 26.90
N GLN A 345 10.22 -34.35 28.08
CA GLN A 345 9.40 -33.36 28.83
C GLN A 345 9.99 -31.97 28.90
N TRP A 346 11.32 -31.86 28.75
CA TRP A 346 12.02 -30.59 28.92
C TRP A 346 12.90 -30.25 27.71
N SER A 347 12.67 -29.07 27.18
CA SER A 347 13.52 -28.49 26.16
C SER A 347 13.80 -27.02 26.48
N LEU A 348 14.92 -26.50 25.98
CA LEU A 348 15.31 -25.10 26.09
C LEU A 348 15.63 -24.57 24.70
N THR A 349 14.91 -23.53 24.29
CA THR A 349 15.20 -22.82 23.05
C THR A 349 15.90 -21.50 23.36
N LEU A 350 17.04 -21.26 22.72
CA LEU A 350 17.79 -20.02 22.76
C LEU A 350 18.00 -19.54 21.32
N GLY A 351 17.86 -18.24 21.11
CA GLY A 351 18.10 -17.64 19.80
C GLY A 351 18.61 -16.21 19.91
N GLY A 352 19.31 -15.79 18.88
CA GLY A 352 19.82 -14.44 18.76
C GLY A 352 19.91 -13.99 17.31
N ARG A 353 19.78 -12.69 17.09
CA ARG A 353 19.95 -12.04 15.78
C ARG A 353 20.78 -10.78 15.97
N TYR A 354 21.74 -10.60 15.11
CA TYR A 354 22.48 -9.35 14.97
C TYR A 354 22.23 -8.81 13.56
N GLY A 355 21.86 -7.55 13.44
CA GLY A 355 21.58 -6.92 12.16
C GLY A 355 22.06 -5.47 12.15
N VAL A 356 22.39 -5.01 10.96
CA VAL A 356 22.74 -3.63 10.66
C VAL A 356 21.79 -3.14 9.60
N GLU A 357 21.28 -1.95 9.78
CA GLU A 357 20.41 -1.26 8.85
C GLU A 357 20.98 0.11 8.57
N ASP A 358 21.13 0.43 7.28
CA ASP A 358 21.57 1.73 6.79
C ASP A 358 20.43 2.36 6.00
N LYS A 359 20.09 3.60 6.36
CA LYS A 359 18.98 4.36 5.78
C LYS A 359 19.46 5.69 5.27
N GLU A 360 19.19 5.97 4.02
CA GLU A 360 19.42 7.26 3.41
C GLU A 360 18.09 7.89 2.99
N ILE A 361 17.93 9.17 3.27
CA ILE A 361 16.74 9.95 2.89
C ILE A 361 17.24 11.23 2.22
N ASP A 362 16.90 11.40 0.96
CA ASP A 362 17.06 12.66 0.23
C ASP A 362 15.67 13.29 0.03
N GLN A 363 15.47 14.45 0.63
CA GLN A 363 14.22 15.19 0.54
C GLN A 363 14.44 16.55 -0.10
N ARG A 364 13.75 16.79 -1.22
CA ARG A 364 13.80 18.03 -1.97
C ARG A 364 12.41 18.65 -1.99
N ASN A 365 12.32 19.88 -1.52
CA ASN A 365 11.09 20.65 -1.53
C ASN A 365 11.17 21.74 -2.59
N TYR A 366 10.21 21.76 -3.49
CA TYR A 366 10.10 22.78 -4.54
C TYR A 366 8.88 23.63 -4.27
N ILE A 367 9.05 24.94 -4.43
CA ILE A 367 7.96 25.89 -4.45
C ILE A 367 8.04 26.59 -5.80
N SER A 368 7.08 26.33 -6.66
CA SER A 368 6.96 27.02 -7.95
C SER A 368 5.80 28.00 -7.92
N GLN A 369 5.98 29.16 -8.56
CA GLN A 369 4.92 30.12 -8.78
C GLN A 369 4.28 29.83 -10.13
N GLU A 370 3.02 29.44 -10.13
CA GLU A 370 2.29 29.23 -11.37
C GLU A 370 1.91 30.57 -12.00
N GLN A 371 2.59 30.95 -13.08
CA GLN A 371 2.20 32.03 -13.94
C GLN A 371 1.33 31.54 -15.08
N SER A 372 0.02 31.42 -14.86
CA SER A 372 -0.96 30.99 -15.86
C SER A 372 -0.98 29.50 -16.25
N PRO A 373 -2.11 28.94 -16.72
CA PRO A 373 -2.26 27.52 -17.01
C PRO A 373 -1.48 27.13 -18.28
N GLY A 374 -0.21 26.90 -18.14
CA GLY A 374 0.70 26.46 -19.17
C GLY A 374 1.96 25.94 -18.53
N LEU A 375 1.91 24.70 -18.17
CA LEU A 375 3.00 23.74 -18.00
C LEU A 375 4.43 24.31 -17.91
N ILE A 376 4.94 24.41 -16.71
CA ILE A 376 6.39 24.33 -16.52
C ILE A 376 6.70 22.83 -16.50
N SER A 377 7.41 22.35 -17.51
CA SER A 377 7.84 20.95 -17.57
C SER A 377 8.89 20.68 -16.49
N ARG A 378 8.91 19.45 -15.96
CA ARG A 378 9.84 18.91 -14.95
C ARG A 378 11.33 19.06 -15.31
N GLU A 379 11.66 19.48 -16.54
CA GLU A 379 13.02 19.54 -17.10
C GLU A 379 13.70 20.92 -16.97
N GLU A 380 13.06 21.91 -16.35
CA GLU A 380 13.58 23.28 -16.27
C GLU A 380 14.08 23.72 -14.89
N PHE A 381 14.35 22.75 -13.98
CA PHE A 381 14.95 23.09 -12.67
C PHE A 381 16.18 22.22 -12.39
#